data_84440328b2b636619e47549a72a4e737
#
_entry.id   84440328b2b636619e47549a72a4e737
#
_cell.length_a   1.000
_cell.length_b   1.000
_cell.length_c   1.000
_cell.angle_alpha   90.00
_cell.angle_beta   90.00
_cell.angle_gamma   90.00
#
_symmetry.space_group_name_H-M   'P 1'
#
loop_
_entity.id
_entity.type
_entity.pdbx_description
1 polymer ?
#
loop_
_entity_poly.entity_id
_entity_poly.type
_entity_poly.pdbx_seq_one_letter_code
_entity_poly.pdbx_strand_id
1 'polypeptide(L)'
;MCLPWGAVGYPSIDLRLGPTRLLRCVAMKTTRLLVLALVLALSAAIVAGCGSSSGSGGDDDPAALIPAGAPLYLEGVVRPEGQVRSDVEGALKKILRTDDPGAKIQQLVDSSGKSDDVTFKDDVEPWLGNRVGFAVTALHNGQNADYAAVIDSTDDDKAEALLAKQKGTVKRSYNGTDYRFDAKEKTATALIDHRVVVGTEGGLKAIVDGRGKDHLDQANGLTAVRSKVAQDRIGLFYLDVQGFVRTIAQQASSDPQVGALVQSFASAAPKTLGAALQAQPDALRVDAVSIGTPRSSTPAGSGADVLATLPGNAWLGLGVGNLGQTLDRVVQTVAGGGGLTGVGVNALLGQFKKQTSLDLRRDVLGWMGNAGVFVGGTTGADLGGALVINTTDPAKTKRTITVLKRYARQSAGTKVRALKGNGIDDGFTAKDPTGPAVRVALAGDRFVVAVGGKDVLAQAIAPSQKLGSSPAFTAAAGKLGNGLRPSFYLDFTQVTKLIESFAGTDASFQKAKPYLDAFGAVVAGARSEGSGVTRSRFVVTLR
;
A
#
# COMPACT_ATOMS: atom_id res chain seq x y z
N MET A 1 -18.51 -60.65 3.19
CA MET A 1 -18.66 -59.95 1.87
C MET A 1 -18.17 -58.52 2.05
N CYS A 2 -16.92 -58.28 1.68
CA CYS A 2 -16.30 -56.95 1.73
C CYS A 2 -16.52 -56.27 0.38
N LEU A 3 -17.02 -55.03 0.38
CA LEU A 3 -16.99 -54.17 -0.78
C LEU A 3 -16.03 -53.01 -0.51
N PRO A 4 -15.08 -52.69 -1.41
CA PRO A 4 -14.09 -51.66 -1.20
C PRO A 4 -14.63 -50.29 -1.61
N TRP A 5 -14.37 -49.31 -0.79
CA TRP A 5 -14.58 -47.88 -1.10
C TRP A 5 -13.52 -47.41 -2.10
N GLY A 6 -13.98 -47.07 -3.30
CA GLY A 6 -13.14 -46.50 -4.33
C GLY A 6 -12.60 -45.12 -3.94
N ALA A 7 -11.29 -44.98 -4.06
CA ALA A 7 -10.58 -43.73 -3.95
C ALA A 7 -10.95 -42.80 -5.12
N VAL A 8 -11.64 -41.72 -4.85
CA VAL A 8 -11.76 -40.58 -5.78
C VAL A 8 -10.46 -39.79 -5.72
N GLY A 9 -9.64 -39.97 -6.77
CA GLY A 9 -8.40 -39.22 -6.92
C GLY A 9 -8.70 -37.73 -7.12
N TYR A 10 -8.27 -36.92 -6.18
CA TYR A 10 -8.15 -35.48 -6.39
C TYR A 10 -6.97 -35.22 -7.34
N PRO A 11 -7.13 -34.43 -8.41
CA PRO A 11 -5.99 -33.96 -9.14
C PRO A 11 -5.15 -33.08 -8.22
N SER A 12 -3.92 -33.50 -7.97
CA SER A 12 -2.92 -32.70 -7.26
C SER A 12 -2.60 -31.48 -8.13
N ILE A 13 -3.18 -30.33 -7.79
CA ILE A 13 -2.75 -29.04 -8.34
C ILE A 13 -1.37 -28.80 -7.75
N ASP A 14 -0.35 -28.91 -8.59
CA ASP A 14 1.03 -28.62 -8.23
C ASP A 14 1.21 -27.10 -8.02
N LEU A 15 0.96 -26.65 -6.78
CA LEU A 15 1.10 -25.26 -6.30
C LEU A 15 2.58 -24.80 -6.20
N ARG A 16 3.49 -25.40 -7.00
CA ARG A 16 4.90 -24.98 -7.06
C ARG A 16 5.18 -23.81 -8.00
N LEU A 17 4.17 -23.12 -8.49
CA LEU A 17 4.35 -21.79 -9.09
C LEU A 17 4.23 -20.73 -7.99
N GLY A 18 5.26 -20.66 -7.15
CA GLY A 18 5.35 -19.62 -6.13
C GLY A 18 5.36 -18.21 -6.76
N PRO A 19 4.68 -17.23 -6.12
CA PRO A 19 4.61 -15.85 -6.58
C PRO A 19 5.98 -15.17 -6.74
N THR A 20 7.05 -15.81 -6.27
CA THR A 20 8.44 -15.33 -6.32
C THR A 20 9.08 -15.40 -7.71
N ARG A 21 8.60 -16.19 -8.66
CA ARG A 21 9.17 -16.23 -10.03
C ARG A 21 8.59 -15.17 -10.95
N LEU A 22 7.30 -14.83 -10.83
CA LEU A 22 6.67 -13.72 -11.58
C LEU A 22 7.20 -12.36 -11.11
N LEU A 23 7.41 -12.18 -9.82
CA LEU A 23 8.05 -10.98 -9.27
C LEU A 23 9.55 -10.88 -9.64
N ARG A 24 10.27 -11.98 -9.82
CA ARG A 24 11.70 -11.94 -10.18
C ARG A 24 11.98 -11.61 -11.66
N CYS A 25 11.12 -11.96 -12.60
CA CYS A 25 11.36 -11.65 -14.01
C CYS A 25 10.96 -10.22 -14.41
N VAL A 26 9.90 -9.65 -13.81
CA VAL A 26 9.50 -8.25 -14.02
C VAL A 26 10.34 -7.31 -13.13
N ALA A 27 10.73 -7.77 -11.92
CA ALA A 27 11.42 -6.95 -10.93
C ALA A 27 12.89 -6.64 -11.25
N MET A 28 13.59 -7.42 -12.08
CA MET A 28 15.06 -7.25 -12.19
C MET A 28 15.53 -6.25 -13.25
N LYS A 29 14.69 -5.86 -14.21
CA LYS A 29 15.10 -4.90 -15.26
C LYS A 29 14.35 -3.57 -15.18
N THR A 30 13.06 -3.59 -14.96
CA THR A 30 12.25 -2.38 -14.72
C THR A 30 12.51 -1.75 -13.33
N THR A 31 12.90 -2.57 -12.34
CA THR A 31 13.28 -2.08 -11.00
C THR A 31 14.51 -1.18 -11.04
N ARG A 32 15.46 -1.40 -11.96
CA ARG A 32 16.65 -0.54 -12.09
C ARG A 32 16.28 0.86 -12.60
N LEU A 33 15.39 0.96 -13.59
CA LEU A 33 14.91 2.25 -14.11
C LEU A 33 13.94 2.93 -13.16
N LEU A 34 13.02 2.18 -12.51
CA LEU A 34 12.13 2.70 -11.47
C LEU A 34 12.89 3.09 -10.19
N VAL A 35 13.87 2.30 -9.79
CA VAL A 35 14.77 2.64 -8.68
C VAL A 35 15.67 3.80 -9.08
N LEU A 36 16.15 3.88 -10.32
CA LEU A 36 16.91 5.02 -10.81
C LEU A 36 16.05 6.29 -10.85
N ALA A 37 14.81 6.22 -11.34
CA ALA A 37 13.88 7.36 -11.34
C ALA A 37 13.43 7.74 -9.90
N LEU A 38 13.18 6.76 -9.03
CA LEU A 38 12.84 7.01 -7.63
C LEU A 38 14.06 7.48 -6.82
N VAL A 39 15.24 6.92 -7.09
CA VAL A 39 16.52 7.33 -6.48
C VAL A 39 16.95 8.68 -7.05
N LEU A 40 16.75 8.98 -8.33
CA LEU A 40 16.94 10.31 -8.91
C LEU A 40 15.97 11.33 -8.28
N ALA A 41 14.70 10.99 -8.08
CA ALA A 41 13.75 11.86 -7.41
C ALA A 41 14.09 12.11 -5.93
N LEU A 42 14.64 11.12 -5.22
CA LEU A 42 15.10 11.30 -3.83
C LEU A 42 16.49 11.92 -3.72
N SER A 43 17.37 11.74 -4.73
CA SER A 43 18.79 12.10 -4.62
C SER A 43 19.11 13.52 -5.05
N ALA A 44 18.38 14.09 -6.00
CA ALA A 44 18.67 15.43 -6.48
C ALA A 44 18.23 16.54 -5.50
N ALA A 45 17.45 16.21 -4.48
CA ALA A 45 16.93 17.17 -3.50
C ALA A 45 18.00 17.90 -2.67
N ILE A 46 19.30 17.55 -2.78
CA ILE A 46 20.28 17.99 -1.78
C ILE A 46 21.53 18.66 -2.38
N VAL A 47 21.81 18.55 -3.68
CA VAL A 47 23.11 18.98 -4.23
C VAL A 47 23.10 20.41 -4.80
N ALA A 48 21.94 21.06 -4.97
CA ALA A 48 21.88 22.41 -5.51
C ALA A 48 22.22 23.50 -4.47
N GLY A 49 23.49 23.78 -4.33
CA GLY A 49 23.94 25.05 -3.75
C GLY A 49 23.65 26.22 -4.70
N CYS A 50 23.10 27.30 -4.14
CA CYS A 50 23.01 28.67 -4.69
C CYS A 50 22.78 28.81 -6.21
N GLY A 51 21.53 28.89 -6.60
CA GLY A 51 21.12 29.42 -7.89
C GLY A 51 19.68 29.91 -7.74
N SER A 52 19.52 31.21 -7.43
CA SER A 52 18.22 31.87 -7.43
C SER A 52 17.71 32.02 -8.85
N SER A 53 16.78 31.21 -9.25
CA SER A 53 15.87 31.54 -10.34
C SER A 53 14.45 31.31 -9.88
N SER A 54 13.80 32.39 -9.46
CA SER A 54 12.36 32.49 -9.28
C SER A 54 11.70 32.39 -10.66
N GLY A 55 11.42 31.17 -11.10
CA GLY A 55 10.60 30.87 -12.25
C GLY A 55 9.27 30.35 -11.76
N SER A 56 8.31 31.24 -11.60
CA SER A 56 6.92 30.92 -11.39
C SER A 56 6.31 30.38 -12.68
N GLY A 57 5.76 29.20 -12.68
CA GLY A 57 4.61 28.90 -13.49
C GLY A 57 4.79 27.91 -14.60
N GLY A 58 3.90 27.21 -14.97
CA GLY A 58 3.37 26.66 -16.21
C GLY A 58 4.25 25.69 -17.03
N ASP A 59 5.52 25.98 -17.22
CA ASP A 59 6.39 25.23 -18.15
C ASP A 59 7.07 23.98 -17.55
N ASP A 60 7.18 23.92 -16.22
CA ASP A 60 7.92 22.84 -15.54
C ASP A 60 7.05 21.63 -15.12
N ASP A 61 5.81 21.52 -15.60
CA ASP A 61 4.93 20.41 -15.26
C ASP A 61 5.14 19.22 -16.21
N PRO A 62 5.76 18.10 -15.76
CA PRO A 62 5.95 16.94 -16.63
C PRO A 62 4.63 16.36 -17.17
N ALA A 63 3.51 16.53 -16.46
CA ALA A 63 2.20 16.08 -16.90
C ALA A 63 1.70 16.80 -18.17
N ALA A 64 2.23 17.99 -18.48
CA ALA A 64 1.91 18.75 -19.70
C ALA A 64 2.44 18.08 -20.99
N LEU A 65 3.31 17.08 -20.88
CA LEU A 65 3.78 16.29 -22.02
C LEU A 65 3.14 14.89 -22.06
N ILE A 66 2.49 14.46 -20.97
CA ILE A 66 1.87 13.14 -20.87
C ILE A 66 0.47 13.17 -21.49
N PRO A 67 0.08 12.19 -22.34
CA PRO A 67 -1.27 12.12 -22.89
C PRO A 67 -2.35 12.05 -21.79
N ALA A 68 -3.47 12.75 -21.97
CA ALA A 68 -4.57 12.84 -21.00
C ALA A 68 -5.15 11.47 -20.58
N GLY A 69 -5.06 10.48 -21.47
CA GLY A 69 -5.55 9.12 -21.23
C GLY A 69 -4.59 8.21 -20.44
N ALA A 70 -3.45 8.70 -19.97
CA ALA A 70 -2.51 7.88 -19.17
C ALA A 70 -3.15 7.41 -17.88
N PRO A 71 -3.27 6.08 -17.65
CA PRO A 71 -4.00 5.56 -16.49
C PRO A 71 -3.24 5.71 -15.18
N LEU A 72 -1.91 5.82 -15.21
CA LEU A 72 -1.05 5.98 -14.04
C LEU A 72 -0.03 7.07 -14.26
N TYR A 73 0.15 7.92 -13.25
CA TYR A 73 1.16 8.96 -13.23
C TYR A 73 1.81 9.09 -11.85
N LEU A 74 3.10 9.28 -11.86
CA LEU A 74 3.93 9.59 -10.70
C LEU A 74 4.69 10.89 -10.99
N GLU A 75 4.77 11.77 -10.02
CA GLU A 75 5.57 13.00 -10.10
C GLU A 75 6.50 13.06 -8.89
N GLY A 76 7.73 13.49 -9.11
CA GLY A 76 8.69 13.75 -8.06
C GLY A 76 9.31 15.14 -8.20
N VAL A 77 9.49 15.83 -7.08
CA VAL A 77 10.28 17.08 -7.00
C VAL A 77 11.72 16.70 -6.74
N VAL A 78 12.58 17.01 -7.71
CA VAL A 78 14.00 16.65 -7.70
C VAL A 78 14.82 17.72 -6.98
N ARG A 79 14.48 18.99 -7.14
CA ARG A 79 15.12 20.12 -6.50
C ARG A 79 14.11 20.92 -5.69
N PRO A 80 13.74 20.45 -4.49
CA PRO A 80 12.86 21.21 -3.62
C PRO A 80 13.56 22.49 -3.14
N GLU A 81 12.77 23.55 -2.96
CA GLU A 81 13.24 24.86 -2.53
C GLU A 81 12.62 25.27 -1.19
N GLY A 82 13.15 26.31 -0.57
CA GLY A 82 12.62 26.94 0.63
C GLY A 82 12.40 25.96 1.78
N GLN A 83 11.22 26.02 2.41
CA GLN A 83 10.88 25.18 3.57
C GLN A 83 10.82 23.70 3.20
N VAL A 84 10.32 23.36 2.00
CA VAL A 84 10.24 21.96 1.54
C VAL A 84 11.63 21.32 1.47
N ARG A 85 12.64 22.07 1.01
CA ARG A 85 14.04 21.62 1.02
C ARG A 85 14.53 21.33 2.43
N SER A 86 14.33 22.27 3.36
CA SER A 86 14.75 22.11 4.75
C SER A 86 14.10 20.90 5.42
N ASP A 87 12.81 20.66 5.12
CA ASP A 87 12.05 19.53 5.66
C ASP A 87 12.57 18.19 5.11
N VAL A 88 12.86 18.13 3.80
CA VAL A 88 13.45 16.95 3.15
C VAL A 88 14.85 16.66 3.73
N GLU A 89 15.70 17.68 3.84
CA GLU A 89 17.03 17.52 4.42
C GLU A 89 16.96 17.03 5.87
N GLY A 90 16.06 17.59 6.68
CA GLY A 90 15.82 17.16 8.06
C GLY A 90 15.38 15.71 8.17
N ALA A 91 14.44 15.29 7.32
CA ALA A 91 13.98 13.90 7.27
C ALA A 91 15.10 12.94 6.82
N LEU A 92 15.84 13.31 5.77
CA LEU A 92 16.92 12.49 5.22
C LEU A 92 18.12 12.35 6.17
N LYS A 93 18.48 13.40 6.91
CA LYS A 93 19.51 13.31 7.97
C LYS A 93 19.18 12.22 8.98
N LYS A 94 17.93 12.14 9.40
CA LYS A 94 17.48 11.11 10.34
C LYS A 94 17.46 9.71 9.70
N ILE A 95 16.89 9.57 8.50
CA ILE A 95 16.75 8.27 7.80
C ILE A 95 18.13 7.70 7.43
N LEU A 96 18.99 8.52 6.85
CA LEU A 96 20.33 8.12 6.39
C LEU A 96 21.38 8.15 7.48
N ARG A 97 21.05 8.71 8.66
CA ARG A 97 21.96 8.80 9.81
C ARG A 97 23.25 9.53 9.44
N THR A 98 23.14 10.67 8.78
CA THR A 98 24.28 11.47 8.31
C THR A 98 23.93 12.96 8.39
N ASP A 99 24.92 13.79 8.64
CA ASP A 99 24.77 15.25 8.61
C ASP A 99 24.78 15.78 7.17
N ASP A 100 25.33 15.02 6.23
CA ASP A 100 25.34 15.32 4.79
C ASP A 100 24.59 14.23 4.01
N PRO A 101 23.26 14.31 3.93
CA PRO A 101 22.46 13.36 3.15
C PRO A 101 22.73 13.46 1.65
N GLY A 102 23.15 14.64 1.14
CA GLY A 102 23.49 14.85 -0.27
C GLY A 102 24.66 13.98 -0.71
N ALA A 103 25.79 14.11 -0.04
CA ALA A 103 26.97 13.29 -0.32
C ALA A 103 26.67 11.78 -0.19
N LYS A 104 25.83 11.40 0.80
CA LYS A 104 25.44 10.00 1.00
C LYS A 104 24.60 9.46 -0.14
N ILE A 105 23.66 10.24 -0.64
CA ILE A 105 22.82 9.85 -1.78
C ILE A 105 23.66 9.78 -3.04
N GLN A 106 24.51 10.77 -3.29
CA GLN A 106 25.44 10.76 -4.43
C GLN A 106 26.30 9.48 -4.42
N GLN A 107 26.88 9.11 -3.28
CA GLN A 107 27.62 7.85 -3.12
C GLN A 107 26.79 6.62 -3.47
N LEU A 108 25.48 6.59 -3.08
CA LEU A 108 24.58 5.49 -3.40
C LEU A 108 24.25 5.43 -4.89
N VAL A 109 24.05 6.58 -5.54
CA VAL A 109 23.79 6.68 -6.99
C VAL A 109 25.00 6.23 -7.78
N ASP A 110 26.19 6.75 -7.47
CA ASP A 110 27.44 6.42 -8.14
C ASP A 110 27.79 4.92 -7.96
N SER A 111 27.46 4.35 -6.79
CA SER A 111 27.67 2.91 -6.56
C SER A 111 26.68 2.01 -7.30
N SER A 112 25.49 2.52 -7.64
CA SER A 112 24.41 1.78 -8.31
C SER A 112 24.51 1.86 -9.84
N GLY A 113 25.04 2.96 -10.35
CA GLY A 113 25.22 3.25 -11.78
C GLY A 113 26.63 2.95 -12.26
N LYS A 114 27.04 1.68 -12.29
CA LYS A 114 28.32 1.30 -12.95
C LYS A 114 28.19 1.39 -14.46
N SER A 115 28.20 2.61 -14.99
CA SER A 115 28.60 2.94 -16.34
C SER A 115 29.90 3.72 -16.20
N ASP A 116 31.02 3.17 -16.68
CA ASP A 116 32.34 3.78 -16.50
C ASP A 116 32.49 5.16 -17.17
N ASP A 117 31.48 5.59 -17.95
CA ASP A 117 31.53 6.78 -18.80
C ASP A 117 30.47 7.88 -18.43
N VAL A 118 29.59 7.68 -17.44
CA VAL A 118 28.54 8.65 -17.06
C VAL A 118 28.49 8.83 -15.55
N THR A 119 28.70 10.07 -15.09
CA THR A 119 28.56 10.44 -13.68
C THR A 119 27.33 11.33 -13.47
N PHE A 120 26.72 11.23 -12.29
CA PHE A 120 25.59 12.10 -11.97
C PHE A 120 25.98 13.58 -11.99
N LYS A 121 27.10 13.91 -11.35
CA LYS A 121 27.57 15.28 -11.15
C LYS A 121 27.91 16.01 -12.44
N ASP A 122 28.62 15.33 -13.37
CA ASP A 122 29.13 15.99 -14.56
C ASP A 122 28.16 15.87 -15.76
N ASP A 123 27.34 14.80 -15.80
CA ASP A 123 26.54 14.47 -16.97
C ASP A 123 25.03 14.66 -16.76
N VAL A 124 24.52 14.58 -15.52
CA VAL A 124 23.06 14.65 -15.23
C VAL A 124 22.72 15.95 -14.51
N GLU A 125 23.39 16.26 -13.41
CA GLU A 125 23.12 17.42 -12.56
C GLU A 125 23.09 18.76 -13.33
N PRO A 126 23.97 19.01 -14.33
CA PRO A 126 24.05 20.32 -15.00
C PRO A 126 22.82 20.70 -15.83
N TRP A 127 22.02 19.74 -16.26
CA TRP A 127 20.81 20.00 -17.07
C TRP A 127 19.52 19.59 -16.36
N LEU A 128 19.60 18.85 -15.24
CA LEU A 128 18.45 18.34 -14.54
C LEU A 128 17.58 19.50 -13.99
N GLY A 129 16.31 19.50 -14.33
CA GLY A 129 15.32 20.49 -13.84
C GLY A 129 14.75 20.14 -12.47
N ASN A 130 13.63 20.78 -12.14
CA ASN A 130 13.05 20.69 -10.79
C ASN A 130 12.14 19.47 -10.60
N ARG A 131 11.58 18.92 -11.68
CA ARG A 131 10.56 17.87 -11.61
C ARG A 131 10.86 16.71 -12.55
N VAL A 132 10.36 15.55 -12.17
CA VAL A 132 10.33 14.35 -13.00
C VAL A 132 8.92 13.76 -12.95
N GLY A 133 8.40 13.37 -14.11
CA GLY A 133 7.16 12.62 -14.25
C GLY A 133 7.44 11.21 -14.75
N PHE A 134 6.65 10.25 -14.34
CA PHE A 134 6.60 8.90 -14.91
C PHE A 134 5.14 8.55 -15.19
N ALA A 135 4.84 8.06 -16.38
CA ALA A 135 3.50 7.63 -16.74
C ALA A 135 3.51 6.25 -17.39
N VAL A 136 2.49 5.47 -17.08
CA VAL A 136 2.08 4.36 -17.95
C VAL A 136 1.14 4.95 -18.99
N THR A 137 1.52 4.89 -20.27
CA THR A 137 0.75 5.49 -21.37
C THR A 137 -0.24 4.51 -21.98
N ALA A 138 0.10 3.20 -21.96
CA ALA A 138 -0.79 2.14 -22.41
C ALA A 138 -0.51 0.82 -21.69
N LEU A 139 -1.54 -0.02 -21.59
CA LEU A 139 -1.45 -1.39 -21.06
C LEU A 139 -1.74 -2.38 -22.17
N HIS A 140 -0.88 -3.36 -22.38
CA HIS A 140 -1.02 -4.40 -23.39
C HIS A 140 -1.09 -5.78 -22.74
N ASN A 141 -2.13 -6.54 -23.03
CA ASN A 141 -2.29 -7.98 -22.71
C ASN A 141 -1.72 -8.44 -21.35
N GLY A 142 -2.01 -7.69 -20.28
CA GLY A 142 -1.74 -8.08 -18.89
C GLY A 142 -0.26 -8.18 -18.45
N GLN A 143 0.71 -8.15 -19.37
CA GLN A 143 2.12 -8.33 -19.04
C GLN A 143 3.05 -7.25 -19.56
N ASN A 144 2.65 -6.49 -20.57
CA ASN A 144 3.45 -5.42 -21.16
C ASN A 144 2.71 -4.09 -21.02
N ALA A 145 3.45 -3.06 -20.67
CA ALA A 145 2.95 -1.69 -20.60
C ALA A 145 3.89 -0.77 -21.37
N ASP A 146 3.32 0.20 -22.07
CA ASP A 146 4.09 1.33 -22.54
C ASP A 146 4.18 2.38 -21.45
N TYR A 147 5.37 2.90 -21.25
CA TYR A 147 5.65 3.89 -20.22
C TYR A 147 6.68 4.90 -20.71
N ALA A 148 6.67 6.07 -20.10
CA ALA A 148 7.68 7.09 -20.27
C ALA A 148 7.95 7.84 -18.97
N ALA A 149 9.22 8.13 -18.73
CA ALA A 149 9.68 9.14 -17.79
C ALA A 149 9.92 10.44 -18.56
N VAL A 150 9.51 11.56 -17.99
CA VAL A 150 9.66 12.91 -18.50
C VAL A 150 10.43 13.71 -17.48
N ILE A 151 11.61 14.21 -17.85
CA ILE A 151 12.53 14.89 -16.94
C ILE A 151 12.75 16.30 -17.49
N ASP A 152 12.43 17.31 -16.70
CA ASP A 152 12.64 18.70 -17.11
C ASP A 152 14.13 18.96 -17.32
N SER A 153 14.46 19.71 -18.39
CA SER A 153 15.80 20.16 -18.71
C SER A 153 15.94 21.67 -18.51
N THR A 154 16.98 22.08 -17.82
CA THR A 154 17.39 23.49 -17.69
C THR A 154 18.48 23.88 -18.67
N ASP A 155 19.05 22.89 -19.39
CA ASP A 155 20.13 23.08 -20.37
C ASP A 155 20.05 21.95 -21.42
N ASP A 156 19.40 22.25 -22.53
CA ASP A 156 19.13 21.28 -23.59
C ASP A 156 20.40 20.78 -24.27
N ASP A 157 21.41 21.64 -24.45
CA ASP A 157 22.68 21.27 -25.06
C ASP A 157 23.41 20.20 -24.23
N LYS A 158 23.39 20.33 -22.91
CA LYS A 158 23.97 19.33 -22.02
C LYS A 158 23.14 18.05 -21.95
N ALA A 159 21.82 18.18 -21.97
CA ALA A 159 20.93 17.03 -22.06
C ALA A 159 21.18 16.23 -23.36
N GLU A 160 21.27 16.90 -24.52
CA GLU A 160 21.61 16.26 -25.80
C GLU A 160 23.01 15.64 -25.78
N ALA A 161 23.99 16.30 -25.17
CA ALA A 161 25.34 15.76 -25.03
C ALA A 161 25.35 14.46 -24.22
N LEU A 162 24.55 14.36 -23.15
CA LEU A 162 24.36 13.09 -22.42
C LEU A 162 23.69 12.03 -23.30
N LEU A 163 22.62 12.38 -24.03
CA LEU A 163 21.97 11.44 -24.93
C LEU A 163 22.94 10.95 -26.02
N ALA A 164 23.86 11.80 -26.50
CA ALA A 164 24.86 11.44 -27.49
C ALA A 164 25.90 10.43 -26.98
N LYS A 165 26.18 10.41 -25.67
CA LYS A 165 27.10 9.43 -25.04
C LYS A 165 26.52 8.01 -24.95
N GLN A 166 25.20 7.82 -25.16
CA GLN A 166 24.59 6.49 -25.09
C GLN A 166 25.10 5.54 -26.15
N LYS A 167 25.86 4.54 -25.71
CA LYS A 167 26.44 3.48 -26.60
C LYS A 167 25.38 2.42 -26.92
N GLY A 168 25.49 1.82 -28.13
CA GLY A 168 24.59 0.72 -28.52
C GLY A 168 23.19 1.15 -28.98
N THR A 169 22.92 2.46 -29.05
CA THR A 169 21.67 3.01 -29.56
C THR A 169 21.72 3.28 -31.07
N VAL A 170 20.58 3.17 -31.73
CA VAL A 170 20.40 3.59 -33.15
C VAL A 170 19.50 4.81 -33.19
N LYS A 171 19.82 5.75 -34.09
CA LYS A 171 18.97 6.91 -34.36
C LYS A 171 17.73 6.47 -35.15
N ARG A 172 16.56 6.94 -34.75
CA ARG A 172 15.27 6.75 -35.41
C ARG A 172 14.52 8.07 -35.43
N SER A 173 13.50 8.18 -36.28
CA SER A 173 12.58 9.32 -36.32
C SER A 173 11.14 8.84 -36.32
N TYR A 174 10.24 9.59 -35.67
CA TYR A 174 8.82 9.35 -35.65
C TYR A 174 8.07 10.69 -35.61
N ASN A 175 7.18 10.92 -36.58
CA ASN A 175 6.40 12.14 -36.70
C ASN A 175 7.21 13.44 -36.51
N GLY A 176 8.40 13.50 -37.15
CA GLY A 176 9.29 14.67 -37.08
C GLY A 176 10.12 14.78 -35.79
N THR A 177 10.05 13.80 -34.89
CA THR A 177 10.86 13.76 -33.66
C THR A 177 11.94 12.71 -33.79
N ASP A 178 13.20 13.15 -33.70
CA ASP A 178 14.35 12.24 -33.66
C ASP A 178 14.52 11.67 -32.26
N TYR A 179 14.85 10.37 -32.18
CA TYR A 179 15.11 9.67 -30.93
C TYR A 179 16.20 8.60 -31.07
N ARG A 180 16.76 8.19 -29.96
CA ARG A 180 17.69 7.07 -29.85
C ARG A 180 16.98 5.84 -29.33
N PHE A 181 17.19 4.70 -29.96
CA PHE A 181 16.59 3.43 -29.55
C PHE A 181 17.67 2.42 -29.19
N ASP A 182 17.60 1.88 -27.97
CA ASP A 182 18.38 0.75 -27.51
C ASP A 182 17.58 -0.54 -27.75
N ALA A 183 18.05 -1.36 -28.72
CA ALA A 183 17.38 -2.61 -29.07
C ALA A 183 17.51 -3.69 -27.96
N LYS A 184 18.56 -3.61 -27.14
CA LYS A 184 18.82 -4.57 -26.06
C LYS A 184 17.94 -4.32 -24.87
N GLU A 185 17.84 -3.08 -24.42
CA GLU A 185 17.01 -2.68 -23.28
C GLU A 185 15.56 -2.33 -23.71
N LYS A 186 15.30 -2.23 -25.02
CA LYS A 186 14.03 -1.83 -25.64
C LYS A 186 13.54 -0.45 -25.17
N THR A 187 14.49 0.46 -24.97
CA THR A 187 14.22 1.82 -24.52
C THR A 187 14.45 2.83 -25.63
N ALA A 188 13.63 3.86 -25.65
CA ALA A 188 13.73 5.01 -26.52
C ALA A 188 13.99 6.27 -25.69
N THR A 189 14.85 7.16 -26.19
CA THR A 189 15.23 8.41 -25.53
C THR A 189 15.20 9.56 -26.52
N ALA A 190 14.60 10.68 -26.15
CA ALA A 190 14.56 11.91 -26.95
C ALA A 190 14.57 13.15 -26.05
N LEU A 191 15.00 14.28 -26.61
CA LEU A 191 14.72 15.61 -26.06
C LEU A 191 13.47 16.15 -26.78
N ILE A 192 12.43 16.49 -26.04
CA ILE A 192 11.15 16.96 -26.54
C ILE A 192 10.68 18.15 -25.69
N ASP A 193 10.52 19.32 -26.31
CA ASP A 193 9.99 20.51 -25.66
C ASP A 193 10.68 20.79 -24.30
N HIS A 194 12.01 20.90 -24.30
CA HIS A 194 12.85 21.11 -23.11
C HIS A 194 12.76 20.02 -22.05
N ARG A 195 12.42 18.78 -22.45
CA ARG A 195 12.32 17.63 -21.54
C ARG A 195 12.97 16.40 -22.13
N VAL A 196 13.77 15.72 -21.32
CA VAL A 196 14.32 14.40 -21.68
C VAL A 196 13.23 13.36 -21.43
N VAL A 197 12.82 12.67 -22.48
CA VAL A 197 11.86 11.56 -22.44
C VAL A 197 12.60 10.24 -22.55
N VAL A 198 12.37 9.33 -21.60
CA VAL A 198 12.97 7.99 -21.55
C VAL A 198 11.86 6.96 -21.31
N GLY A 199 11.71 5.97 -22.16
CA GLY A 199 10.67 4.96 -21.96
C GLY A 199 10.69 3.82 -22.97
N THR A 200 9.58 3.11 -23.09
CA THR A 200 9.38 2.20 -24.22
C THR A 200 9.22 3.00 -25.52
N GLU A 201 9.52 2.37 -26.65
CA GLU A 201 9.29 3.04 -27.93
C GLU A 201 7.82 3.43 -28.12
N GLY A 202 6.87 2.59 -27.64
CA GLY A 202 5.44 2.91 -27.64
C GLY A 202 5.08 4.09 -26.73
N GLY A 203 5.72 4.17 -25.53
CA GLY A 203 5.54 5.29 -24.61
C GLY A 203 6.03 6.62 -25.18
N LEU A 204 7.22 6.62 -25.80
CA LEU A 204 7.75 7.81 -26.49
C LEU A 204 6.83 8.23 -27.64
N LYS A 205 6.39 7.29 -28.49
CA LYS A 205 5.46 7.57 -29.59
C LYS A 205 4.13 8.13 -29.10
N ALA A 206 3.61 7.61 -27.98
CA ALA A 206 2.38 8.13 -27.37
C ALA A 206 2.53 9.61 -26.95
N ILE A 207 3.69 9.99 -26.42
CA ILE A 207 4.01 11.40 -26.10
C ILE A 207 4.05 12.24 -27.38
N VAL A 208 4.76 11.79 -28.42
CA VAL A 208 4.86 12.52 -29.69
C VAL A 208 3.48 12.70 -30.35
N ASP A 209 2.64 11.66 -30.34
CA ASP A 209 1.29 11.69 -30.88
C ASP A 209 0.32 12.55 -30.05
N GLY A 210 0.65 12.76 -28.76
CA GLY A 210 -0.08 13.62 -27.84
C GLY A 210 0.14 15.12 -28.08
N ARG A 211 1.18 15.52 -28.78
CA ARG A 211 1.49 16.94 -29.02
C ARG A 211 0.32 17.65 -29.70
N GLY A 212 -0.04 18.82 -29.16
CA GLY A 212 -1.16 19.61 -29.66
C GLY A 212 -2.55 19.03 -29.35
N LYS A 213 -2.65 18.05 -28.47
CA LYS A 213 -3.90 17.48 -27.96
C LYS A 213 -4.04 17.73 -26.45
N ASP A 214 -5.10 17.18 -25.85
CA ASP A 214 -5.30 17.25 -24.39
C ASP A 214 -4.21 16.46 -23.65
N HIS A 215 -3.60 17.09 -22.65
CA HIS A 215 -2.57 16.51 -21.81
C HIS A 215 -3.08 16.21 -20.40
N LEU A 216 -2.30 15.43 -19.65
CA LEU A 216 -2.69 14.90 -18.35
C LEU A 216 -2.84 16.00 -17.28
N ASP A 217 -2.05 17.08 -17.35
CA ASP A 217 -2.15 18.24 -16.45
C ASP A 217 -3.54 18.89 -16.49
N GLN A 218 -4.24 18.83 -17.62
CA GLN A 218 -5.59 19.34 -17.84
C GLN A 218 -6.67 18.29 -17.60
N ALA A 219 -6.31 17.02 -17.46
CA ALA A 219 -7.27 15.94 -17.24
C ALA A 219 -8.02 16.12 -15.91
N ASN A 220 -9.37 16.04 -15.97
CA ASN A 220 -10.24 16.21 -14.80
C ASN A 220 -9.87 15.32 -13.60
N GLY A 221 -9.36 14.12 -13.85
CA GLY A 221 -8.94 13.20 -12.79
C GLY A 221 -7.73 13.70 -12.01
N LEU A 222 -6.67 14.11 -12.71
CA LEU A 222 -5.44 14.61 -12.08
C LEU A 222 -5.67 15.97 -11.41
N THR A 223 -6.40 16.89 -12.07
CA THR A 223 -6.72 18.21 -11.49
C THR A 223 -7.56 18.07 -10.21
N ALA A 224 -8.53 17.13 -10.20
CA ALA A 224 -9.31 16.84 -9.00
C ALA A 224 -8.45 16.27 -7.87
N VAL A 225 -7.47 15.41 -8.17
CA VAL A 225 -6.50 14.93 -7.17
C VAL A 225 -5.64 16.09 -6.67
N ARG A 226 -5.01 16.85 -7.56
CA ARG A 226 -4.13 17.98 -7.21
C ARG A 226 -4.81 19.02 -6.32
N SER A 227 -6.11 19.28 -6.52
CA SER A 227 -6.90 20.22 -5.69
C SER A 227 -7.19 19.72 -4.28
N LYS A 228 -7.03 18.41 -4.02
CA LYS A 228 -7.40 17.77 -2.74
C LYS A 228 -6.21 17.26 -1.94
N VAL A 229 -5.03 17.19 -2.52
CA VAL A 229 -3.81 16.79 -1.82
C VAL A 229 -2.95 18.02 -1.48
N ALA A 230 -1.94 17.84 -0.66
CA ALA A 230 -1.03 18.90 -0.24
C ALA A 230 -0.29 19.54 -1.43
N GLN A 231 -0.07 20.86 -1.36
CA GLN A 231 0.65 21.60 -2.41
C GLN A 231 2.17 21.58 -2.19
N ASP A 232 2.62 21.54 -0.93
CA ASP A 232 4.02 21.43 -0.49
C ASP A 232 4.54 19.97 -0.57
N ARG A 233 4.11 19.26 -1.60
CA ARG A 233 4.45 17.85 -1.83
C ARG A 233 5.80 17.70 -2.53
N ILE A 234 6.49 16.63 -2.19
CA ILE A 234 7.72 16.18 -2.87
C ILE A 234 7.44 15.03 -3.87
N GLY A 235 6.25 14.46 -3.84
CA GLY A 235 5.81 13.44 -4.77
C GLY A 235 4.30 13.43 -4.92
N LEU A 236 3.83 13.04 -6.09
CA LEU A 236 2.42 12.85 -6.41
C LEU A 236 2.22 11.51 -7.10
N PHE A 237 1.18 10.80 -6.71
CA PHE A 237 0.67 9.59 -7.35
C PHE A 237 -0.73 9.86 -7.87
N TYR A 238 -1.02 9.42 -9.08
CA TYR A 238 -2.35 9.44 -9.69
C TYR A 238 -2.64 8.12 -10.38
N LEU A 239 -3.88 7.64 -10.25
CA LEU A 239 -4.39 6.44 -10.92
C LEU A 239 -5.84 6.66 -11.34
N ASP A 240 -6.11 6.58 -12.65
CA ASP A 240 -7.46 6.39 -13.19
C ASP A 240 -7.87 4.92 -13.01
N VAL A 241 -8.53 4.63 -11.88
CA VAL A 241 -8.92 3.26 -11.53
C VAL A 241 -9.91 2.70 -12.55
N GLN A 242 -10.86 3.52 -13.01
CA GLN A 242 -11.85 3.03 -13.98
C GLN A 242 -11.26 2.82 -15.36
N GLY A 243 -10.36 3.69 -15.80
CA GLY A 243 -9.59 3.49 -17.05
C GLY A 243 -8.77 2.21 -16.98
N PHE A 244 -8.04 2.02 -15.89
CA PHE A 244 -7.24 0.82 -15.65
C PHE A 244 -8.09 -0.46 -15.65
N VAL A 245 -9.20 -0.47 -14.91
CA VAL A 245 -10.11 -1.62 -14.83
C VAL A 245 -10.78 -1.90 -16.18
N ARG A 246 -11.19 -0.88 -16.94
CA ARG A 246 -11.74 -1.06 -18.30
C ARG A 246 -10.76 -1.74 -19.23
N THR A 247 -9.49 -1.33 -19.19
CA THR A 247 -8.45 -1.95 -20.01
C THR A 247 -8.25 -3.42 -19.66
N ILE A 248 -8.23 -3.76 -18.36
CA ILE A 248 -8.17 -5.16 -17.93
C ILE A 248 -9.41 -5.94 -18.35
N ALA A 249 -10.61 -5.36 -18.23
CA ALA A 249 -11.86 -5.98 -18.63
C ALA A 249 -11.90 -6.31 -20.13
N GLN A 250 -11.42 -5.40 -20.97
CA GLN A 250 -11.32 -5.62 -22.42
C GLN A 250 -10.36 -6.77 -22.77
N GLN A 251 -9.27 -6.89 -22.04
CA GLN A 251 -8.28 -7.96 -22.23
C GLN A 251 -8.77 -9.31 -21.66
N ALA A 252 -9.56 -9.29 -20.60
CA ALA A 252 -10.16 -10.47 -19.98
C ALA A 252 -11.47 -10.93 -20.64
N SER A 253 -11.90 -10.29 -21.74
CA SER A 253 -13.17 -10.56 -22.41
C SER A 253 -13.29 -11.98 -23.00
N SER A 254 -12.20 -12.72 -23.11
CA SER A 254 -12.19 -14.13 -23.51
C SER A 254 -12.68 -15.09 -22.41
N ASP A 255 -12.72 -14.66 -21.14
CA ASP A 255 -13.24 -15.44 -20.01
C ASP A 255 -14.40 -14.69 -19.34
N PRO A 256 -15.66 -15.13 -19.54
CA PRO A 256 -16.84 -14.47 -18.97
C PRO A 256 -16.83 -14.37 -17.44
N GLN A 257 -16.17 -15.31 -16.74
CA GLN A 257 -16.09 -15.31 -15.27
C GLN A 257 -15.12 -14.22 -14.78
N VAL A 258 -13.96 -14.08 -15.44
CA VAL A 258 -13.01 -13.02 -15.16
C VAL A 258 -13.62 -11.66 -15.51
N GLY A 259 -14.33 -11.54 -16.63
CA GLY A 259 -15.03 -10.33 -17.02
C GLY A 259 -16.08 -9.86 -15.99
N ALA A 260 -16.89 -10.77 -15.46
CA ALA A 260 -17.89 -10.47 -14.43
C ALA A 260 -17.25 -10.03 -13.10
N LEU A 261 -16.13 -10.66 -12.69
CA LEU A 261 -15.37 -10.28 -11.50
C LEU A 261 -14.78 -8.88 -11.64
N VAL A 262 -14.16 -8.59 -12.79
CA VAL A 262 -13.58 -7.27 -13.07
C VAL A 262 -14.66 -6.19 -13.09
N GLN A 263 -15.85 -6.45 -13.67
CA GLN A 263 -16.97 -5.52 -13.63
C GLN A 263 -17.51 -5.28 -12.21
N SER A 264 -17.58 -6.32 -11.38
CA SER A 264 -18.03 -6.16 -10.00
C SER A 264 -17.03 -5.33 -9.19
N PHE A 265 -15.74 -5.50 -9.42
CA PHE A 265 -14.69 -4.65 -8.86
C PHE A 265 -14.81 -3.20 -9.34
N ALA A 266 -15.04 -2.99 -10.64
CA ALA A 266 -15.21 -1.66 -11.23
C ALA A 266 -16.36 -0.87 -10.59
N SER A 267 -17.47 -1.55 -10.30
CA SER A 267 -18.66 -0.91 -9.70
C SER A 267 -18.45 -0.49 -8.24
N ALA A 268 -17.55 -1.17 -7.51
CA ALA A 268 -17.23 -0.92 -6.10
C ALA A 268 -16.01 0.01 -5.90
N ALA A 269 -15.15 0.12 -6.92
CA ALA A 269 -13.92 0.91 -6.86
C ALA A 269 -14.20 2.42 -7.02
N PRO A 270 -13.35 3.29 -6.46
CA PRO A 270 -13.38 4.71 -6.77
C PRO A 270 -13.07 4.96 -8.25
N LYS A 271 -13.46 6.12 -8.77
CA LYS A 271 -13.08 6.51 -10.13
C LYS A 271 -11.59 6.79 -10.22
N THR A 272 -11.07 7.50 -9.22
CA THR A 272 -9.71 8.00 -9.20
C THR A 272 -9.10 7.84 -7.82
N LEU A 273 -7.83 7.49 -7.79
CA LEU A 273 -6.98 7.52 -6.60
C LEU A 273 -5.86 8.54 -6.81
N GLY A 274 -5.53 9.27 -5.75
CA GLY A 274 -4.39 10.14 -5.70
C GLY A 274 -3.70 10.12 -4.35
N ALA A 275 -2.41 10.39 -4.32
CA ALA A 275 -1.68 10.57 -3.08
C ALA A 275 -0.53 11.56 -3.26
N ALA A 276 -0.25 12.35 -2.22
CA ALA A 276 0.89 13.26 -2.15
C ALA A 276 1.80 12.88 -1.00
N LEU A 277 3.10 12.80 -1.28
CA LEU A 277 4.14 12.62 -0.28
C LEU A 277 4.67 13.98 0.16
N GLN A 278 4.73 14.20 1.46
CA GLN A 278 5.36 15.35 2.10
C GLN A 278 6.46 14.87 3.05
N ALA A 279 7.54 15.61 3.12
CA ALA A 279 8.52 15.48 4.19
C ALA A 279 8.27 16.55 5.26
N GLN A 280 8.54 16.21 6.50
CA GLN A 280 8.64 17.09 7.66
C GLN A 280 9.92 16.70 8.41
N PRO A 281 10.53 17.57 9.19
CA PRO A 281 11.80 17.26 9.87
C PRO A 281 11.74 16.03 10.78
N ASP A 282 10.54 15.67 11.25
CA ASP A 282 10.30 14.57 12.19
C ASP A 282 9.23 13.57 11.71
N ALA A 283 8.81 13.66 10.44
CA ALA A 283 7.83 12.74 9.88
C ALA A 283 7.86 12.70 8.33
N LEU A 284 7.46 11.57 7.77
CA LEU A 284 7.00 11.47 6.40
C LEU A 284 5.47 11.34 6.41
N ARG A 285 4.79 12.05 5.52
CA ARG A 285 3.34 12.10 5.46
C ARG A 285 2.86 11.81 4.05
N VAL A 286 1.89 10.92 3.93
CA VAL A 286 1.19 10.65 2.68
C VAL A 286 -0.27 11.04 2.85
N ASP A 287 -0.69 12.06 2.12
CA ASP A 287 -2.10 12.43 1.98
C ASP A 287 -2.68 11.74 0.75
N ALA A 288 -3.63 10.83 0.95
CA ALA A 288 -4.30 10.12 -0.11
C ALA A 288 -5.76 10.54 -0.23
N VAL A 289 -6.26 10.54 -1.46
CA VAL A 289 -7.65 10.83 -1.78
C VAL A 289 -8.19 9.78 -2.75
N SER A 290 -9.40 9.29 -2.46
CA SER A 290 -10.20 8.52 -3.41
C SER A 290 -11.43 9.34 -3.81
N ILE A 291 -11.69 9.43 -5.12
CA ILE A 291 -12.74 10.26 -5.70
C ILE A 291 -13.70 9.36 -6.49
N GLY A 292 -14.99 9.62 -6.36
CA GLY A 292 -16.03 8.83 -7.00
C GLY A 292 -16.25 7.47 -6.32
N THR A 293 -15.90 7.37 -5.02
CA THR A 293 -16.19 6.17 -4.23
C THR A 293 -17.69 6.06 -4.00
N PRO A 294 -18.30 4.87 -4.19
CA PRO A 294 -19.68 4.65 -3.80
C PRO A 294 -19.88 5.00 -2.32
N ARG A 295 -21.03 5.60 -1.98
CA ARG A 295 -21.31 6.04 -0.61
C ARG A 295 -21.20 4.85 0.35
N SER A 296 -20.28 4.94 1.31
CA SER A 296 -20.20 3.99 2.42
C SER A 296 -21.20 4.41 3.51
N SER A 297 -22.01 3.47 3.96
CA SER A 297 -22.87 3.66 5.14
C SER A 297 -22.10 3.61 6.46
N THR A 298 -20.80 3.32 6.44
CA THR A 298 -19.96 3.24 7.64
C THR A 298 -19.58 4.64 8.08
N PRO A 299 -19.97 5.08 9.29
CA PRO A 299 -19.54 6.37 9.82
C PRO A 299 -18.01 6.44 9.88
N ALA A 300 -17.45 7.57 9.41
CA ALA A 300 -16.04 7.84 9.59
C ALA A 300 -15.71 7.89 11.09
N GLY A 301 -14.68 7.18 11.52
CA GLY A 301 -14.21 7.24 12.91
C GLY A 301 -14.60 6.09 13.81
N SER A 302 -15.57 5.23 13.45
CA SER A 302 -15.97 4.09 14.30
C SER A 302 -14.83 3.07 14.54
N GLY A 303 -13.93 2.89 13.57
CA GLY A 303 -12.71 2.10 13.75
C GLY A 303 -11.70 2.72 14.71
N ALA A 304 -11.59 4.05 14.73
CA ALA A 304 -10.69 4.77 15.63
C ALA A 304 -11.10 4.61 17.11
N ASP A 305 -12.39 4.54 17.39
CA ASP A 305 -12.90 4.35 18.75
C ASP A 305 -12.44 3.01 19.33
N VAL A 306 -12.54 1.94 18.54
CA VAL A 306 -12.08 0.62 18.96
C VAL A 306 -10.56 0.57 19.08
N LEU A 307 -9.82 1.13 18.11
CA LEU A 307 -8.36 1.18 18.17
C LEU A 307 -7.87 1.80 19.49
N ALA A 308 -8.47 2.90 19.91
CA ALA A 308 -8.11 3.58 21.16
C ALA A 308 -8.35 2.74 22.43
N THR A 309 -9.25 1.74 22.37
CA THR A 309 -9.56 0.86 23.51
C THR A 309 -8.70 -0.40 23.58
N LEU A 310 -7.85 -0.68 22.57
CA LEU A 310 -6.94 -1.81 22.56
C LEU A 310 -5.84 -1.68 23.64
N PRO A 311 -5.13 -2.75 24.01
CA PRO A 311 -4.09 -2.69 25.03
C PRO A 311 -2.98 -1.70 24.69
N GLY A 312 -2.52 -0.95 25.71
CA GLY A 312 -1.51 0.11 25.55
C GLY A 312 -0.11 -0.39 25.18
N ASN A 313 0.17 -1.68 25.38
CA ASN A 313 1.40 -2.37 24.96
C ASN A 313 1.32 -2.97 23.56
N ALA A 314 0.23 -2.76 22.83
CA ALA A 314 0.11 -3.17 21.43
C ALA A 314 1.07 -2.36 20.56
N TRP A 315 1.90 -3.03 19.79
CA TRP A 315 2.75 -2.41 18.79
C TRP A 315 2.14 -2.43 17.38
N LEU A 316 1.13 -3.25 17.15
CA LEU A 316 0.25 -3.19 15.99
C LEU A 316 -1.18 -3.08 16.46
N GLY A 317 -1.92 -2.13 15.91
CA GLY A 317 -3.34 -1.93 16.14
C GLY A 317 -4.07 -1.58 14.85
N LEU A 318 -5.22 -2.19 14.63
CA LEU A 318 -6.14 -1.87 13.54
C LEU A 318 -7.55 -1.79 14.09
N GLY A 319 -8.27 -0.73 13.76
CA GLY A 319 -9.68 -0.57 14.08
C GLY A 319 -10.54 -0.52 12.81
N VAL A 320 -11.64 -1.26 12.81
CA VAL A 320 -12.59 -1.35 11.70
C VAL A 320 -13.98 -1.03 12.21
N GLY A 321 -14.66 -0.08 11.58
CA GLY A 321 -16.05 0.24 11.89
C GLY A 321 -17.02 -0.76 11.25
N ASN A 322 -18.08 -1.11 11.97
CA ASN A 322 -19.19 -1.95 11.47
C ASN A 322 -18.70 -3.18 10.67
N LEU A 323 -17.89 -4.02 11.32
CA LEU A 323 -17.25 -5.18 10.68
C LEU A 323 -18.27 -6.06 9.95
N GLY A 324 -19.42 -6.34 10.57
CA GLY A 324 -20.45 -7.19 9.97
C GLY A 324 -20.98 -6.64 8.65
N GLN A 325 -21.28 -5.35 8.58
CA GLN A 325 -21.73 -4.69 7.35
C GLN A 325 -20.60 -4.64 6.30
N THR A 326 -19.37 -4.45 6.73
CA THR A 326 -18.20 -4.44 5.83
C THR A 326 -18.01 -5.80 5.18
N LEU A 327 -18.05 -6.88 5.96
CA LEU A 327 -17.95 -8.25 5.46
C LEU A 327 -19.17 -8.64 4.60
N ASP A 328 -20.38 -8.22 4.99
CA ASP A 328 -21.58 -8.50 4.21
C ASP A 328 -21.51 -7.89 2.79
N ARG A 329 -20.99 -6.67 2.67
CA ARG A 329 -20.73 -6.04 1.36
C ARG A 329 -19.71 -6.84 0.52
N VAL A 330 -18.63 -7.32 1.14
CA VAL A 330 -17.66 -8.17 0.45
C VAL A 330 -18.34 -9.45 -0.05
N VAL A 331 -19.13 -10.11 0.81
CA VAL A 331 -19.90 -11.32 0.43
C VAL A 331 -20.86 -11.02 -0.73
N GLN A 332 -21.57 -9.88 -0.70
CA GLN A 332 -22.48 -9.47 -1.78
C GLN A 332 -21.74 -9.19 -3.08
N THR A 333 -20.59 -8.49 -3.02
CA THR A 333 -19.77 -8.19 -4.20
C THR A 333 -19.26 -9.47 -4.87
N VAL A 334 -18.77 -10.43 -4.09
CA VAL A 334 -18.28 -11.72 -4.60
C VAL A 334 -19.45 -12.59 -5.10
N ALA A 335 -20.61 -12.54 -4.42
CA ALA A 335 -21.81 -13.28 -4.86
C ALA A 335 -22.38 -12.75 -6.18
N GLY A 336 -22.31 -11.43 -6.41
CA GLY A 336 -22.77 -10.80 -7.66
C GLY A 336 -21.84 -10.99 -8.84
N GLY A 337 -20.54 -11.26 -8.60
CA GLY A 337 -19.51 -11.37 -9.63
C GLY A 337 -19.23 -12.77 -10.19
N GLY A 338 -20.05 -13.78 -9.87
CA GLY A 338 -19.92 -15.11 -10.50
C GLY A 338 -18.75 -15.97 -10.04
N GLY A 339 -18.39 -15.92 -8.77
CA GLY A 339 -17.54 -16.88 -8.03
C GLY A 339 -16.17 -17.25 -8.62
N LEU A 340 -15.09 -16.96 -7.89
CA LEU A 340 -13.68 -17.27 -8.22
C LEU A 340 -13.37 -18.80 -8.39
N THR A 341 -14.30 -19.70 -8.05
CA THR A 341 -14.04 -21.14 -7.95
C THR A 341 -15.06 -22.04 -8.66
N GLY A 342 -15.95 -21.47 -9.50
CA GLY A 342 -17.02 -22.27 -10.14
C GLY A 342 -18.11 -22.75 -9.17
N VAL A 343 -17.92 -22.61 -7.86
CA VAL A 343 -18.93 -22.86 -6.84
C VAL A 343 -19.53 -21.51 -6.44
N GLY A 344 -20.78 -21.25 -6.78
CA GLY A 344 -21.45 -20.00 -6.46
C GLY A 344 -21.39 -19.71 -4.94
N VAL A 345 -21.09 -18.47 -4.55
CA VAL A 345 -21.08 -18.04 -3.14
C VAL A 345 -22.35 -18.43 -2.42
N ASN A 346 -23.50 -18.40 -3.10
CA ASN A 346 -24.79 -18.84 -2.54
C ASN A 346 -24.80 -20.33 -2.18
N ALA A 347 -24.12 -21.19 -2.94
CA ALA A 347 -23.96 -22.59 -2.59
C ALA A 347 -23.10 -22.77 -1.33
N LEU A 348 -21.99 -22.02 -1.21
CA LEU A 348 -21.15 -22.00 -0.01
C LEU A 348 -21.91 -21.49 1.22
N LEU A 349 -22.71 -20.43 1.08
CA LEU A 349 -23.59 -19.93 2.14
C LEU A 349 -24.64 -20.98 2.54
N GLY A 350 -25.22 -21.67 1.56
CA GLY A 350 -26.16 -22.78 1.79
C GLY A 350 -25.50 -23.96 2.51
N GLN A 351 -24.29 -24.35 2.12
CA GLN A 351 -23.51 -25.39 2.77
C GLN A 351 -23.13 -25.00 4.21
N PHE A 352 -22.68 -23.76 4.43
CA PHE A 352 -22.41 -23.21 5.77
C PHE A 352 -23.67 -23.35 6.66
N LYS A 353 -24.82 -22.92 6.15
CA LYS A 353 -26.09 -23.03 6.89
C LYS A 353 -26.48 -24.46 7.22
N LYS A 354 -26.31 -25.40 6.26
CA LYS A 354 -26.57 -26.82 6.50
C LYS A 354 -25.65 -27.42 7.56
N GLN A 355 -24.37 -27.05 7.58
CA GLN A 355 -23.38 -27.58 8.51
C GLN A 355 -23.48 -26.96 9.90
N THR A 356 -23.77 -25.65 9.98
CA THR A 356 -23.72 -24.89 11.23
C THR A 356 -25.09 -24.68 11.88
N SER A 357 -26.17 -24.78 11.10
CA SER A 357 -27.53 -24.34 11.44
C SER A 357 -27.62 -22.81 11.67
N LEU A 358 -26.61 -22.06 11.24
CA LEU A 358 -26.56 -20.59 11.29
C LEU A 358 -26.60 -20.01 9.88
N ASP A 359 -27.32 -18.90 9.74
CA ASP A 359 -27.23 -18.06 8.55
C ASP A 359 -26.05 -17.10 8.72
N LEU A 360 -25.06 -17.16 7.78
CA LEU A 360 -23.83 -16.38 7.92
C LEU A 360 -24.14 -14.88 8.06
N ARG A 361 -25.02 -14.33 7.23
CA ARG A 361 -25.29 -12.90 7.21
C ARG A 361 -26.09 -12.45 8.43
N ARG A 362 -27.15 -13.17 8.77
CA ARG A 362 -28.06 -12.80 9.85
C ARG A 362 -27.54 -13.19 11.23
N ASP A 363 -26.99 -14.41 11.37
CA ASP A 363 -26.69 -15.01 12.66
C ASP A 363 -25.22 -14.85 13.08
N VAL A 364 -24.31 -14.60 12.09
CA VAL A 364 -22.89 -14.40 12.35
C VAL A 364 -22.48 -12.93 12.10
N LEU A 365 -22.68 -12.41 10.88
CA LEU A 365 -22.28 -11.03 10.58
C LEU A 365 -23.20 -10.00 11.25
N GLY A 366 -24.46 -10.33 11.44
CA GLY A 366 -25.48 -9.39 11.94
C GLY A 366 -25.26 -8.86 13.36
N TRP A 367 -24.45 -9.54 14.19
CA TRP A 367 -24.11 -9.06 15.54
C TRP A 367 -22.75 -8.38 15.63
N MET A 368 -21.92 -8.44 14.55
CA MET A 368 -20.59 -7.88 14.55
C MET A 368 -20.65 -6.35 14.36
N GLY A 369 -20.38 -5.63 15.42
CA GLY A 369 -20.24 -4.18 15.42
C GLY A 369 -18.83 -3.73 15.02
N ASN A 370 -18.30 -2.75 15.73
CA ASN A 370 -16.92 -2.29 15.52
C ASN A 370 -15.93 -3.36 15.99
N ALA A 371 -14.80 -3.46 15.30
CA ALA A 371 -13.78 -4.44 15.60
C ALA A 371 -12.38 -3.83 15.68
N GLY A 372 -11.55 -4.42 16.54
CA GLY A 372 -10.13 -4.10 16.64
C GLY A 372 -9.28 -5.35 16.59
N VAL A 373 -8.12 -5.24 15.97
CA VAL A 373 -7.07 -6.27 16.02
C VAL A 373 -5.83 -5.65 16.64
N PHE A 374 -5.16 -6.37 17.52
CA PHE A 374 -3.86 -5.95 18.02
C PHE A 374 -2.86 -7.10 18.08
N VAL A 375 -1.59 -6.73 18.02
CA VAL A 375 -0.46 -7.61 18.33
C VAL A 375 0.44 -6.89 19.34
N GLY A 376 0.90 -7.62 20.33
CA GLY A 376 1.81 -7.15 21.38
C GLY A 376 2.87 -8.21 21.71
N GLY A 377 3.81 -7.83 22.58
CA GLY A 377 4.94 -8.68 22.92
C GLY A 377 6.15 -8.44 22.01
N THR A 378 7.34 -8.55 22.58
CA THR A 378 8.62 -8.30 21.89
C THR A 378 9.56 -9.49 21.95
N THR A 379 9.12 -10.61 22.53
CA THR A 379 9.84 -11.87 22.59
C THR A 379 8.92 -13.02 22.15
N GLY A 380 9.50 -14.17 21.79
CA GLY A 380 8.70 -15.33 21.41
C GLY A 380 7.77 -15.85 22.52
N ALA A 381 8.08 -15.55 23.78
CA ALA A 381 7.31 -16.00 24.95
C ALA A 381 6.06 -15.14 25.21
N ASP A 382 6.14 -13.83 24.98
CA ASP A 382 5.07 -12.87 25.24
C ASP A 382 4.32 -12.41 23.97
N LEU A 383 4.81 -12.83 22.78
CA LEU A 383 4.16 -12.53 21.51
C LEU A 383 2.74 -13.10 21.47
N GLY A 384 1.81 -12.23 21.13
CA GLY A 384 0.43 -12.63 20.96
C GLY A 384 -0.44 -11.49 20.48
N GLY A 385 -1.67 -11.82 20.14
CA GLY A 385 -2.61 -10.82 19.66
C GLY A 385 -4.05 -11.30 19.79
N ALA A 386 -4.96 -10.38 19.56
CA ALA A 386 -6.38 -10.71 19.58
C ALA A 386 -7.19 -9.88 18.57
N LEU A 387 -8.27 -10.49 18.10
CA LEU A 387 -9.40 -9.84 17.49
C LEU A 387 -10.42 -9.57 18.59
N VAL A 388 -10.84 -8.31 18.69
CA VAL A 388 -11.90 -7.85 19.61
C VAL A 388 -13.05 -7.31 18.75
N ILE A 389 -14.26 -7.81 18.93
CA ILE A 389 -15.45 -7.34 18.21
C ILE A 389 -16.48 -6.91 19.25
N ASN A 390 -16.98 -5.68 19.14
CA ASN A 390 -18.11 -5.25 19.93
C ASN A 390 -19.38 -5.94 19.42
N THR A 391 -20.03 -6.72 20.27
CA THR A 391 -21.28 -7.39 19.89
C THR A 391 -22.47 -6.47 20.05
N THR A 392 -23.38 -6.49 19.09
CA THR A 392 -24.69 -5.84 19.17
C THR A 392 -25.79 -6.81 19.61
N ASP A 393 -25.48 -8.13 19.70
CA ASP A 393 -26.41 -9.19 20.11
C ASP A 393 -25.66 -10.32 20.83
N PRO A 394 -25.53 -10.23 22.16
CA PRO A 394 -24.84 -11.27 22.94
C PRO A 394 -25.42 -12.69 22.79
N ALA A 395 -26.74 -12.80 22.55
CA ALA A 395 -27.37 -14.10 22.39
C ALA A 395 -26.93 -14.80 21.09
N LYS A 396 -26.86 -14.07 19.96
CA LYS A 396 -26.31 -14.60 18.70
C LYS A 396 -24.82 -14.90 18.82
N THR A 397 -24.07 -14.07 19.55
CA THR A 397 -22.65 -14.30 19.80
C THR A 397 -22.42 -15.60 20.56
N LYS A 398 -23.19 -15.90 21.60
CA LYS A 398 -23.13 -17.19 22.34
C LYS A 398 -23.43 -18.39 21.43
N ARG A 399 -24.40 -18.28 20.52
CA ARG A 399 -24.67 -19.34 19.51
C ARG A 399 -23.47 -19.55 18.60
N THR A 400 -22.85 -18.45 18.13
CA THR A 400 -21.63 -18.52 17.31
C THR A 400 -20.48 -19.20 18.07
N ILE A 401 -20.25 -18.87 19.34
CA ILE A 401 -19.24 -19.52 20.20
C ILE A 401 -19.54 -21.03 20.33
N THR A 402 -20.80 -21.40 20.52
CA THR A 402 -21.21 -22.83 20.61
C THR A 402 -20.83 -23.60 19.34
N VAL A 403 -21.07 -23.01 18.16
CA VAL A 403 -20.70 -23.60 16.87
C VAL A 403 -19.18 -23.69 16.73
N LEU A 404 -18.44 -22.62 17.01
CA LEU A 404 -16.97 -22.61 17.00
C LEU A 404 -16.37 -23.68 17.92
N LYS A 405 -16.91 -23.82 19.13
CA LYS A 405 -16.51 -24.84 20.12
C LYS A 405 -16.74 -26.26 19.61
N ARG A 406 -17.86 -26.50 18.92
CA ARG A 406 -18.16 -27.79 18.29
C ARG A 406 -17.13 -28.13 17.20
N TYR A 407 -16.83 -27.18 16.31
CA TYR A 407 -15.82 -27.36 15.26
C TYR A 407 -14.42 -27.61 15.84
N ALA A 408 -14.04 -26.84 16.85
CA ALA A 408 -12.75 -27.04 17.52
C ALA A 408 -12.62 -28.46 18.12
N ARG A 409 -13.73 -29.05 18.64
CA ARG A 409 -13.74 -30.43 19.15
C ARG A 409 -13.63 -31.49 18.07
N GLN A 410 -14.07 -31.18 16.85
CA GLN A 410 -13.99 -32.11 15.71
C GLN A 410 -12.59 -32.15 15.07
N SER A 411 -11.76 -31.15 15.35
CA SER A 411 -10.37 -31.11 14.86
C SER A 411 -9.52 -32.15 15.59
N ALA A 412 -8.88 -33.04 14.84
CA ALA A 412 -8.07 -34.14 15.39
C ALA A 412 -6.96 -33.59 16.31
N GLY A 413 -6.84 -34.19 17.51
CA GLY A 413 -5.81 -33.81 18.47
C GLY A 413 -6.07 -32.54 19.27
N THR A 414 -7.06 -31.73 18.93
CA THR A 414 -7.34 -30.45 19.61
C THR A 414 -8.02 -30.66 20.96
N LYS A 415 -7.40 -30.18 22.05
CA LYS A 415 -7.96 -30.18 23.39
C LYS A 415 -8.81 -28.91 23.60
N VAL A 416 -10.11 -29.09 23.87
CA VAL A 416 -11.05 -27.99 24.10
C VAL A 416 -11.48 -27.98 25.57
N ARG A 417 -11.27 -26.84 26.24
CA ARG A 417 -11.68 -26.59 27.63
C ARG A 417 -12.56 -25.36 27.73
N ALA A 418 -13.56 -25.39 28.58
CA ALA A 418 -14.38 -24.20 28.86
C ALA A 418 -13.55 -23.14 29.58
N LEU A 419 -13.75 -21.88 29.21
CA LEU A 419 -13.24 -20.71 29.94
C LEU A 419 -14.34 -20.24 30.90
N LYS A 420 -13.95 -19.94 32.13
CA LYS A 420 -14.83 -19.43 33.21
C LYS A 420 -14.08 -18.39 34.05
N GLY A 421 -14.82 -17.50 34.69
CA GLY A 421 -14.26 -16.48 35.58
C GLY A 421 -13.88 -15.18 34.85
N ASN A 422 -13.38 -14.20 35.61
CA ASN A 422 -12.88 -12.89 35.10
C ASN A 422 -13.84 -12.14 34.18
N GLY A 423 -15.15 -12.16 34.48
CA GLY A 423 -16.16 -11.47 33.66
C GLY A 423 -16.47 -12.16 32.32
N ILE A 424 -16.06 -13.42 32.14
CA ILE A 424 -16.35 -14.20 30.93
C ILE A 424 -17.76 -14.80 31.04
N ASP A 425 -18.64 -14.40 30.15
CA ASP A 425 -20.04 -14.90 30.06
C ASP A 425 -20.13 -16.27 29.37
N ASP A 426 -19.30 -16.49 28.34
CA ASP A 426 -19.13 -17.77 27.63
C ASP A 426 -17.78 -17.80 26.94
N GLY A 427 -17.20 -18.99 26.80
CA GLY A 427 -15.94 -19.12 26.09
C GLY A 427 -15.27 -20.51 26.20
N PHE A 428 -14.21 -20.66 25.43
CA PHE A 428 -13.39 -21.87 25.46
C PHE A 428 -11.94 -21.60 25.05
N THR A 429 -11.05 -22.48 25.48
CA THR A 429 -9.69 -22.60 24.95
C THR A 429 -9.63 -23.82 24.05
N ALA A 430 -9.09 -23.65 22.86
CA ALA A 430 -8.70 -24.74 21.96
C ALA A 430 -7.17 -24.77 21.87
N LYS A 431 -6.55 -25.91 22.11
CA LYS A 431 -5.12 -26.11 21.98
C LYS A 431 -4.83 -27.30 21.09
N ASP A 432 -4.23 -27.00 19.94
CA ASP A 432 -3.61 -27.98 19.06
C ASP A 432 -2.28 -28.48 19.66
N PRO A 433 -1.86 -29.74 19.46
CA PRO A 433 -0.60 -30.28 19.97
C PRO A 433 0.64 -29.47 19.57
N THR A 434 0.65 -28.92 18.36
CA THR A 434 1.80 -28.21 17.75
C THR A 434 1.64 -26.70 17.69
N GLY A 435 0.40 -26.19 17.82
CA GLY A 435 0.07 -24.78 17.67
C GLY A 435 -0.05 -24.02 19.00
N PRO A 436 -0.15 -22.69 18.95
CA PRO A 436 -0.48 -21.87 20.10
C PRO A 436 -1.93 -22.12 20.55
N ALA A 437 -2.22 -21.85 21.82
CA ALA A 437 -3.58 -21.92 22.32
C ALA A 437 -4.43 -20.77 21.76
N VAL A 438 -5.58 -21.10 21.19
CA VAL A 438 -6.61 -20.16 20.79
C VAL A 438 -7.66 -20.06 21.90
N ARG A 439 -7.96 -18.85 22.34
CA ARG A 439 -8.97 -18.57 23.37
C ARG A 439 -10.08 -17.73 22.75
N VAL A 440 -11.30 -18.22 22.85
CA VAL A 440 -12.51 -17.52 22.38
C VAL A 440 -13.36 -17.19 23.60
N ALA A 441 -13.75 -15.95 23.77
CA ALA A 441 -14.58 -15.50 24.89
C ALA A 441 -15.57 -14.42 24.49
N LEU A 442 -16.70 -14.42 25.16
CA LEU A 442 -17.60 -13.29 25.28
C LEU A 442 -17.51 -12.75 26.71
N ALA A 443 -17.27 -11.45 26.86
CA ALA A 443 -17.21 -10.76 28.14
C ALA A 443 -17.95 -9.41 27.99
N GLY A 444 -19.14 -9.33 28.56
CA GLY A 444 -20.04 -8.19 28.34
C GLY A 444 -20.39 -8.00 26.86
N ASP A 445 -20.01 -6.87 26.32
CA ASP A 445 -20.22 -6.52 24.90
C ASP A 445 -19.01 -6.87 23.99
N ARG A 446 -17.98 -7.55 24.52
CA ARG A 446 -16.77 -7.89 23.79
C ARG A 446 -16.69 -9.38 23.45
N PHE A 447 -16.73 -9.68 22.18
CA PHE A 447 -16.31 -10.97 21.65
C PHE A 447 -14.82 -10.92 21.31
N VAL A 448 -14.05 -11.87 21.85
CA VAL A 448 -12.58 -11.89 21.73
C VAL A 448 -12.11 -13.23 21.20
N VAL A 449 -11.20 -13.19 20.22
CA VAL A 449 -10.41 -14.33 19.79
C VAL A 449 -8.94 -13.99 20.03
N ALA A 450 -8.31 -14.65 20.99
CA ALA A 450 -6.93 -14.37 21.42
C ALA A 450 -6.01 -15.56 21.13
N VAL A 451 -4.78 -15.26 20.68
CA VAL A 451 -3.73 -16.24 20.35
C VAL A 451 -2.42 -15.80 20.99
N GLY A 452 -1.61 -16.73 21.46
CA GLY A 452 -0.30 -16.47 22.06
C GLY A 452 -0.31 -16.51 23.59
N GLY A 453 0.42 -15.61 24.24
CA GLY A 453 0.62 -15.56 25.69
C GLY A 453 -0.66 -15.66 26.52
N LYS A 454 -0.54 -16.14 27.74
CA LYS A 454 -1.70 -16.38 28.62
C LYS A 454 -2.48 -15.11 28.99
N ASP A 455 -1.83 -13.95 29.02
CA ASP A 455 -2.41 -12.69 29.47
C ASP A 455 -3.12 -11.91 28.32
N VAL A 456 -2.93 -12.33 27.06
CA VAL A 456 -3.49 -11.65 25.88
C VAL A 456 -5.01 -11.56 25.95
N LEU A 457 -5.70 -12.63 26.40
CA LEU A 457 -7.15 -12.60 26.55
C LEU A 457 -7.61 -11.58 27.60
N ALA A 458 -6.96 -11.57 28.76
CA ALA A 458 -7.30 -10.63 29.84
C ALA A 458 -7.08 -9.18 29.39
N GLN A 459 -5.98 -8.89 28.71
CA GLN A 459 -5.68 -7.59 28.13
C GLN A 459 -6.68 -7.19 27.03
N ALA A 460 -7.16 -8.13 26.22
CA ALA A 460 -8.17 -7.87 25.19
C ALA A 460 -9.54 -7.55 25.80
N ILE A 461 -9.91 -8.18 26.91
CA ILE A 461 -11.17 -7.95 27.61
C ILE A 461 -11.12 -6.63 28.40
N ALA A 462 -10.10 -6.47 29.26
CA ALA A 462 -9.95 -5.34 30.16
C ALA A 462 -8.47 -4.90 30.25
N PRO A 463 -8.00 -4.10 29.30
CA PRO A 463 -6.61 -3.63 29.31
C PRO A 463 -6.39 -2.70 30.52
N SER A 464 -5.28 -2.93 31.26
CA SER A 464 -4.87 -2.08 32.39
C SER A 464 -4.53 -0.65 31.91
N GLN A 465 -3.98 -0.53 30.70
CA GLN A 465 -3.73 0.72 30.02
C GLN A 465 -4.26 0.60 28.57
N LYS A 466 -4.98 1.61 28.11
CA LYS A 466 -5.51 1.65 26.75
C LYS A 466 -4.50 2.29 25.78
N LEU A 467 -4.53 1.84 24.54
CA LEU A 467 -3.66 2.38 23.47
C LEU A 467 -3.87 3.89 23.29
N GLY A 468 -5.12 4.35 23.36
CA GLY A 468 -5.47 5.78 23.28
C GLY A 468 -4.83 6.68 24.35
N SER A 469 -4.33 6.11 25.45
CA SER A 469 -3.58 6.84 26.50
C SER A 469 -2.06 6.56 26.46
N SER A 470 -1.58 5.75 25.51
CA SER A 470 -0.14 5.52 25.32
C SER A 470 0.54 6.77 24.77
N PRO A 471 1.65 7.25 25.38
CA PRO A 471 2.36 8.45 24.90
C PRO A 471 2.85 8.32 23.45
N ALA A 472 3.35 7.13 23.06
CA ALA A 472 3.83 6.90 21.70
C ALA A 472 2.68 6.98 20.67
N PHE A 473 1.52 6.40 21.00
CA PHE A 473 0.33 6.49 20.16
C PHE A 473 -0.21 7.91 20.07
N THR A 474 -0.35 8.63 21.19
CA THR A 474 -0.89 9.99 21.20
C THR A 474 0.01 10.98 20.45
N ALA A 475 1.32 10.86 20.61
CA ALA A 475 2.29 11.67 19.86
C ALA A 475 2.17 11.43 18.34
N ALA A 476 2.11 10.16 17.91
CA ALA A 476 1.95 9.82 16.50
C ALA A 476 0.57 10.24 15.97
N ALA A 477 -0.51 9.99 16.71
CA ALA A 477 -1.87 10.37 16.35
C ALA A 477 -2.03 11.89 16.15
N GLY A 478 -1.35 12.70 16.97
CA GLY A 478 -1.32 14.16 16.84
C GLY A 478 -0.79 14.62 15.48
N LYS A 479 0.10 13.85 14.84
CA LYS A 479 0.64 14.16 13.51
C LYS A 479 -0.36 13.95 12.37
N LEU A 480 -1.47 13.23 12.60
CA LEU A 480 -2.53 13.12 11.58
C LEU A 480 -3.22 14.46 11.31
N GLY A 481 -3.19 15.39 12.29
CA GLY A 481 -3.82 16.68 12.18
C GLY A 481 -5.35 16.63 12.35
N ASN A 482 -5.96 17.82 12.29
CA ASN A 482 -7.36 18.01 12.64
C ASN A 482 -8.34 17.23 11.73
N GLY A 483 -9.33 16.61 12.36
CA GLY A 483 -10.44 15.91 11.69
C GLY A 483 -10.11 14.50 11.17
N LEU A 484 -8.90 13.99 11.36
CA LEU A 484 -8.53 12.61 11.10
C LEU A 484 -8.29 11.87 12.42
N ARG A 485 -8.93 10.71 12.57
CA ARG A 485 -8.79 9.87 13.74
C ARG A 485 -8.05 8.58 13.36
N PRO A 486 -7.05 8.13 14.14
CA PRO A 486 -6.27 6.96 13.79
C PRO A 486 -7.13 5.68 13.81
N SER A 487 -7.11 4.91 12.74
CA SER A 487 -7.67 3.57 12.64
C SER A 487 -6.61 2.48 12.48
N PHE A 488 -5.35 2.88 12.29
CA PHE A 488 -4.19 2.01 12.22
C PHE A 488 -3.03 2.61 13.04
N TYR A 489 -2.28 1.74 13.69
CA TYR A 489 -1.06 2.06 14.45
C TYR A 489 -0.04 0.94 14.33
N LEU A 490 1.23 1.31 14.15
CA LEU A 490 2.37 0.40 14.19
C LEU A 490 3.54 1.12 14.87
N ASP A 491 4.11 0.52 15.93
CA ASP A 491 5.31 1.02 16.62
C ASP A 491 6.56 0.29 16.12
N PHE A 492 7.35 0.96 15.27
CA PHE A 492 8.59 0.41 14.74
C PHE A 492 9.62 0.07 15.80
N THR A 493 9.62 0.76 16.94
CA THR A 493 10.56 0.45 18.03
C THR A 493 10.32 -0.94 18.59
N GLN A 494 9.06 -1.28 18.80
CA GLN A 494 8.71 -2.59 19.34
C GLN A 494 8.92 -3.69 18.29
N VAL A 495 8.62 -3.39 17.02
CA VAL A 495 8.90 -4.30 15.90
C VAL A 495 10.40 -4.56 15.77
N THR A 496 11.24 -3.53 15.86
CA THR A 496 12.71 -3.69 15.81
C THR A 496 13.21 -4.54 16.97
N LYS A 497 12.69 -4.35 18.19
CA LYS A 497 13.00 -5.20 19.35
C LYS A 497 12.58 -6.66 19.12
N LEU A 498 11.40 -6.88 18.54
CA LEU A 498 10.93 -8.21 18.19
C LEU A 498 11.87 -8.89 17.19
N ILE A 499 12.24 -8.21 16.12
CA ILE A 499 13.20 -8.73 15.11
C ILE A 499 14.55 -9.02 15.79
N GLU A 500 15.04 -8.12 16.65
CA GLU A 500 16.29 -8.28 17.39
C GLU A 500 16.26 -9.51 18.30
N SER A 501 15.11 -9.86 18.89
CA SER A 501 14.97 -11.06 19.74
C SER A 501 15.14 -12.37 18.94
N PHE A 502 14.88 -12.37 17.63
CA PHE A 502 15.01 -13.53 16.74
C PHE A 502 16.26 -13.52 15.86
N ALA A 503 16.70 -12.35 15.44
CA ALA A 503 17.76 -12.16 14.44
C ALA A 503 18.86 -11.19 14.90
N GLY A 504 18.99 -10.95 16.20
CA GLY A 504 19.94 -9.97 16.76
C GLY A 504 21.40 -10.23 16.43
N THR A 505 21.78 -11.47 16.13
CA THR A 505 23.14 -11.84 15.72
C THR A 505 23.35 -11.87 14.20
N ASP A 506 22.29 -11.65 13.40
CA ASP A 506 22.40 -11.64 11.94
C ASP A 506 23.09 -10.35 11.46
N ALA A 507 24.16 -10.52 10.65
CA ALA A 507 24.96 -9.39 10.18
C ALA A 507 24.18 -8.43 9.26
N SER A 508 23.20 -8.93 8.51
CA SER A 508 22.37 -8.10 7.63
C SER A 508 21.41 -7.25 8.47
N PHE A 509 20.85 -7.85 9.55
CA PHE A 509 20.02 -7.08 10.48
C PHE A 509 20.84 -6.01 11.21
N GLN A 510 22.05 -6.30 11.67
CA GLN A 510 22.92 -5.31 12.33
C GLN A 510 23.27 -4.13 11.42
N LYS A 511 23.46 -4.37 10.12
CA LYS A 511 23.66 -3.31 9.13
C LYS A 511 22.41 -2.48 8.88
N ALA A 512 21.23 -3.10 8.90
CA ALA A 512 19.94 -2.43 8.66
C ALA A 512 19.39 -1.71 9.91
N LYS A 513 19.72 -2.20 11.13
CA LYS A 513 19.18 -1.71 12.40
C LYS A 513 19.30 -0.19 12.59
N PRO A 514 20.45 0.49 12.30
CA PRO A 514 20.56 1.95 12.44
C PRO A 514 19.53 2.71 11.61
N TYR A 515 19.18 2.21 10.42
CA TYR A 515 18.16 2.81 9.55
C TYR A 515 16.75 2.51 10.05
N LEU A 516 16.50 1.31 10.59
CA LEU A 516 15.22 0.95 11.19
C LEU A 516 14.93 1.78 12.45
N ASP A 517 15.96 2.06 13.25
CA ASP A 517 15.87 2.87 14.48
C ASP A 517 15.52 4.35 14.19
N ALA A 518 15.66 4.81 12.93
CA ALA A 518 15.22 6.14 12.51
C ALA A 518 13.69 6.27 12.48
N PHE A 519 12.95 5.15 12.39
CA PHE A 519 11.49 5.16 12.34
C PHE A 519 10.90 5.00 13.74
N GLY A 520 9.92 5.82 14.08
CA GLY A 520 9.20 5.77 15.35
C GLY A 520 7.92 4.95 15.22
N ALA A 521 6.84 5.58 14.80
CA ALA A 521 5.54 4.94 14.64
C ALA A 521 4.91 5.28 13.30
N VAL A 522 4.03 4.39 12.81
CA VAL A 522 3.12 4.67 11.71
C VAL A 522 1.71 4.80 12.26
N VAL A 523 1.03 5.85 11.88
CA VAL A 523 -0.41 6.02 12.10
C VAL A 523 -1.11 6.30 10.79
N ALA A 524 -2.33 5.78 10.66
CA ALA A 524 -3.19 6.12 9.54
C ALA A 524 -4.61 6.36 10.01
N GLY A 525 -5.27 7.30 9.32
CA GLY A 525 -6.69 7.61 9.54
C GLY A 525 -7.35 8.02 8.25
N ALA A 526 -8.66 7.89 8.20
CA ALA A 526 -9.46 8.28 7.05
C ALA A 526 -10.74 8.97 7.49
N ARG A 527 -11.27 9.84 6.61
CA ARG A 527 -12.59 10.45 6.74
C ARG A 527 -13.28 10.56 5.39
N SER A 528 -14.58 10.42 5.38
CA SER A 528 -15.40 10.76 4.21
C SER A 528 -15.67 12.26 4.22
N GLU A 529 -15.48 12.92 3.07
CA GLU A 529 -15.81 14.34 2.88
C GLU A 529 -17.18 14.55 2.22
N GLY A 530 -17.97 13.47 2.07
CA GLY A 530 -19.20 13.48 1.29
C GLY A 530 -18.95 13.41 -0.23
N SER A 531 -20.01 13.42 -1.04
CA SER A 531 -19.94 13.44 -2.52
C SER A 531 -19.03 12.36 -3.14
N GLY A 532 -18.84 11.23 -2.45
CA GLY A 532 -17.98 10.14 -2.92
C GLY A 532 -16.48 10.41 -2.80
N VAL A 533 -16.07 11.35 -1.94
CA VAL A 533 -14.67 11.65 -1.65
C VAL A 533 -14.30 11.09 -0.28
N THR A 534 -13.23 10.33 -0.23
CA THR A 534 -12.60 9.87 1.02
C THR A 534 -11.15 10.36 1.05
N ARG A 535 -10.79 11.02 2.15
CA ARG A 535 -9.42 11.43 2.42
C ARG A 535 -8.81 10.49 3.46
N SER A 536 -7.60 10.05 3.20
CA SER A 536 -6.80 9.24 4.13
C SER A 536 -5.44 9.91 4.34
N ARG A 537 -4.85 9.71 5.51
CA ARG A 537 -3.51 10.17 5.81
C ARG A 537 -2.74 9.07 6.51
N PHE A 538 -1.52 8.88 6.06
CA PHE A 538 -0.52 8.02 6.67
C PHE A 538 0.63 8.90 7.14
N VAL A 539 1.08 8.70 8.36
CA VAL A 539 2.22 9.42 8.92
C VAL A 539 3.21 8.41 9.49
N VAL A 540 4.45 8.53 9.08
CA VAL A 540 5.59 7.78 9.64
C VAL A 540 6.41 8.78 10.43
N THR A 541 6.48 8.65 11.75
CA THR A 541 7.32 9.54 12.59
C THR A 541 8.79 9.15 12.48
N LEU A 542 9.68 10.15 12.49
CA LEU A 542 11.13 9.99 12.45
C LEU A 542 11.74 10.42 13.79
N ARG A 543 12.79 9.71 14.21
CA ARG A 543 13.51 9.94 15.49
C ARG A 543 14.82 10.68 15.30
#